data_458ce992cb5c13d9b4ca3d726d0c07f2
#
_entry.id   458ce992cb5c13d9b4ca3d726d0c07f2
#
_cell.length_a   1.000
_cell.length_b   1.000
_cell.length_c   1.000
_cell.angle_alpha   90.00
_cell.angle_beta   90.00
_cell.angle_gamma   90.00
#
_symmetry.space_group_name_H-M   'P 1'
#
loop_
_entity.id
_entity.type
_entity.pdbx_description
1 polymer ?
#
loop_
_entity_poly.entity_id
_entity_poly.type
_entity_poly.pdbx_seq_one_letter_code
_entity_poly.pdbx_strand_id
1 'polypeptide(L)'
;MLAIRPLTNESHDDRANVLRIFLESPWYIQLVEGRSPSAEDVEDFFYGKPDGKDAADKSVFGFYVGSEMVGCADVIRAYPTDDCAWIGLLFFAEACQRRGHGTSALALINAMALEWGYRRLQLAAISTNPGGMAFWRHEGFEDIRRTTNHRFTGEVIVMERPIT
;
A
#
# COMPACT_ATOMS: atom_id res chain seq x y z
N MET A 1 15.76 -12.07 4.75
CA MET A 1 14.67 -11.66 5.63
C MET A 1 14.22 -10.25 5.28
N LEU A 2 12.92 -10.04 5.17
CA LEU A 2 12.35 -8.74 4.87
C LEU A 2 12.33 -7.87 6.13
N ALA A 3 12.84 -6.65 6.02
CA ALA A 3 12.79 -5.66 7.10
C ALA A 3 11.91 -4.48 6.69
N ILE A 4 11.20 -3.89 7.64
CA ILE A 4 10.39 -2.69 7.44
C ILE A 4 11.10 -1.49 8.10
N ARG A 5 11.13 -0.35 7.41
CA ARG A 5 11.72 0.89 7.94
C ARG A 5 10.83 2.07 7.58
N PRO A 6 10.62 3.02 8.52
CA PRO A 6 9.92 4.24 8.19
C PRO A 6 10.70 5.06 7.17
N LEU A 7 9.97 5.70 6.26
CA LEU A 7 10.53 6.58 5.25
C LEU A 7 10.16 8.03 5.58
N THR A 8 10.93 8.96 5.05
CA THR A 8 10.63 10.39 5.17
C THR A 8 10.79 11.09 3.82
N ASN A 9 9.89 12.01 3.52
CA ASN A 9 9.95 12.86 2.34
C ASN A 9 11.12 13.84 2.35
N GLU A 10 11.74 14.03 3.50
CA GLU A 10 12.94 14.89 3.64
C GLU A 10 14.22 14.19 3.20
N SER A 11 14.19 12.86 3.09
CA SER A 11 15.33 12.07 2.62
C SER A 11 15.32 11.98 1.10
N HIS A 12 16.37 12.51 0.47
CA HIS A 12 16.55 12.37 -0.98
C HIS A 12 16.62 10.91 -1.40
N ASP A 13 17.31 10.07 -0.64
CA ASP A 13 17.45 8.63 -0.92
C ASP A 13 16.12 7.91 -0.82
N ASP A 14 15.30 8.22 0.18
CA ASP A 14 13.97 7.60 0.33
C ASP A 14 13.09 7.96 -0.87
N ARG A 15 13.08 9.23 -1.27
CA ARG A 15 12.31 9.67 -2.44
C ARG A 15 12.78 9.00 -3.72
N ALA A 16 14.09 8.90 -3.91
CA ALA A 16 14.69 8.26 -5.09
C ALA A 16 14.35 6.77 -5.13
N ASN A 17 14.39 6.08 -3.99
CA ASN A 17 14.03 4.67 -3.89
C ASN A 17 12.56 4.42 -4.19
N VAL A 18 11.65 5.26 -3.69
CA VAL A 18 10.22 5.15 -4.00
C VAL A 18 9.98 5.34 -5.50
N LEU A 19 10.58 6.36 -6.10
CA LEU A 19 10.47 6.58 -7.55
C LEU A 19 10.97 5.36 -8.34
N ARG A 20 12.10 4.80 -7.94
CA ARG A 20 12.66 3.61 -8.57
C ARG A 20 11.69 2.44 -8.52
N ILE A 21 11.04 2.18 -7.37
CA ILE A 21 10.05 1.11 -7.23
C ILE A 21 8.89 1.32 -8.22
N PHE A 22 8.36 2.54 -8.33
CA PHE A 22 7.29 2.83 -9.28
C PHE A 22 7.73 2.59 -10.74
N LEU A 23 8.92 3.06 -11.09
CA LEU A 23 9.45 2.93 -12.45
C LEU A 23 9.81 1.48 -12.81
N GLU A 24 10.20 0.67 -11.83
CA GLU A 24 10.49 -0.75 -12.03
C GLU A 24 9.23 -1.63 -12.04
N SER A 25 8.06 -1.06 -11.82
CA SER A 25 6.77 -1.77 -11.84
C SER A 25 5.69 -0.95 -12.52
N PRO A 26 5.91 -0.51 -13.77
CA PRO A 26 5.00 0.40 -14.45
C PRO A 26 3.64 -0.23 -14.76
N TRP A 27 3.57 -1.57 -14.80
CA TRP A 27 2.35 -2.30 -15.15
C TRP A 27 1.20 -2.03 -14.18
N TYR A 28 1.48 -1.79 -12.90
CA TYR A 28 0.45 -1.59 -11.89
C TYR A 28 -0.35 -0.30 -12.18
N ILE A 29 0.33 0.83 -12.30
CA ILE A 29 -0.32 2.12 -12.58
C ILE A 29 -0.99 2.07 -13.96
N GLN A 30 -0.34 1.47 -14.95
CA GLN A 30 -0.94 1.29 -16.28
C GLN A 30 -2.24 0.47 -16.20
N LEU A 31 -2.24 -0.60 -15.41
CA LEU A 31 -3.39 -1.48 -15.28
C LEU A 31 -4.56 -0.79 -14.57
N VAL A 32 -4.31 -0.14 -13.43
CA VAL A 32 -5.37 0.40 -12.58
C VAL A 32 -5.77 1.84 -12.89
N GLU A 33 -4.88 2.63 -13.50
CA GLU A 33 -5.14 4.04 -13.83
C GLU A 33 -5.00 4.36 -15.31
N GLY A 34 -4.52 3.43 -16.13
CA GLY A 34 -4.39 3.62 -17.57
C GLY A 34 -3.31 4.60 -18.00
N ARG A 35 -2.30 4.81 -17.18
CA ARG A 35 -1.20 5.75 -17.44
C ARG A 35 0.13 5.19 -16.95
N SER A 36 1.23 5.81 -17.38
CA SER A 36 2.55 5.47 -16.88
C SER A 36 2.81 6.13 -15.52
N PRO A 37 3.63 5.50 -14.64
CA PRO A 37 4.03 6.14 -13.39
C PRO A 37 4.89 7.38 -13.64
N SER A 38 4.83 8.33 -12.72
CA SER A 38 5.56 9.60 -12.80
C SER A 38 6.04 10.05 -11.41
N ALA A 39 6.76 11.16 -11.38
CA ALA A 39 7.22 11.77 -10.12
C ALA A 39 6.05 12.20 -9.23
N GLU A 40 4.87 12.46 -9.79
CA GLU A 40 3.67 12.80 -9.01
C GLU A 40 3.21 11.63 -8.15
N ASP A 41 3.48 10.39 -8.55
CA ASP A 41 3.16 9.21 -7.74
C ASP A 41 3.99 9.17 -6.45
N VAL A 42 5.21 9.68 -6.49
CA VAL A 42 6.06 9.82 -5.29
C VAL A 42 5.43 10.84 -4.34
N GLU A 43 4.99 11.98 -4.86
CA GLU A 43 4.32 13.01 -4.05
C GLU A 43 3.05 12.46 -3.41
N ASP A 44 2.23 11.76 -4.18
CA ASP A 44 1.00 11.14 -3.68
C ASP A 44 1.31 10.08 -2.62
N PHE A 45 2.34 9.29 -2.81
CA PHE A 45 2.77 8.28 -1.84
C PHE A 45 3.11 8.91 -0.50
N PHE A 46 3.87 10.01 -0.48
CA PHE A 46 4.28 10.66 0.78
C PHE A 46 3.18 11.52 1.39
N TYR A 47 2.36 12.19 0.60
CA TYR A 47 1.42 13.23 1.06
C TYR A 47 -0.05 12.91 0.85
N GLY A 48 -0.39 12.03 -0.08
CA GLY A 48 -1.79 11.70 -0.38
C GLY A 48 -2.49 11.08 0.82
N LYS A 49 -3.67 11.60 1.14
CA LYS A 49 -4.45 11.11 2.27
C LYS A 49 -5.93 11.42 2.05
N PRO A 50 -6.83 10.68 2.73
CA PRO A 50 -8.26 10.99 2.66
C PRO A 50 -8.56 12.38 3.24
N ASP A 51 -9.62 13.00 2.74
CA ASP A 51 -10.11 14.27 3.29
C ASP A 51 -10.45 14.11 4.77
N GLY A 52 -10.09 15.11 5.56
CA GLY A 52 -10.35 15.12 7.00
C GLY A 52 -9.29 14.42 7.84
N LYS A 53 -8.30 13.78 7.24
CA LYS A 53 -7.17 13.20 7.97
C LYS A 53 -5.99 14.15 8.01
N ASP A 54 -5.22 14.11 9.08
CA ASP A 54 -4.00 14.92 9.25
C ASP A 54 -2.78 14.19 8.67
N ALA A 55 -1.76 14.95 8.33
CA ALA A 55 -0.49 14.39 7.87
C ALA A 55 0.13 13.43 8.90
N ALA A 56 -0.08 13.69 10.19
CA ALA A 56 0.41 12.85 11.27
C ALA A 56 -0.24 11.45 11.31
N ASP A 57 -1.40 11.29 10.67
CA ASP A 57 -2.10 9.99 10.61
C ASP A 57 -1.52 9.08 9.52
N LYS A 58 -0.71 9.63 8.63
CA LYS A 58 -0.09 8.87 7.53
C LYS A 58 1.30 8.41 7.92
N SER A 59 1.55 7.11 7.76
CA SER A 59 2.87 6.50 7.94
C SER A 59 3.29 5.87 6.63
N VAL A 60 4.55 6.09 6.23
CA VAL A 60 5.11 5.54 4.99
C VAL A 60 6.34 4.69 5.31
N PHE A 61 6.45 3.55 4.64
CA PHE A 61 7.46 2.54 4.94
C PHE A 61 8.12 2.01 3.68
N GLY A 62 9.39 1.65 3.82
CA GLY A 62 10.10 0.85 2.84
C GLY A 62 10.31 -0.56 3.37
N PHE A 63 10.32 -1.53 2.47
CA PHE A 63 10.67 -2.91 2.75
C PHE A 63 12.04 -3.21 2.15
N TYR A 64 12.90 -3.81 2.95
CA TYR A 64 14.31 -4.01 2.59
C TYR A 64 14.71 -5.47 2.68
N VAL A 65 15.53 -5.89 1.72
CA VAL A 65 16.30 -7.13 1.80
C VAL A 65 17.76 -6.69 1.84
N GLY A 66 18.41 -6.85 3.00
CA GLY A 66 19.72 -6.25 3.23
C GLY A 66 19.63 -4.72 3.17
N SER A 67 20.43 -4.11 2.32
CA SER A 67 20.45 -2.66 2.11
C SER A 67 19.56 -2.19 0.95
N GLU A 68 18.95 -3.11 0.20
CA GLU A 68 18.13 -2.79 -0.96
C GLU A 68 16.66 -2.66 -0.58
N MET A 69 16.05 -1.54 -0.94
CA MET A 69 14.62 -1.34 -0.84
C MET A 69 13.92 -2.05 -2.00
N VAL A 70 13.07 -3.02 -1.67
CA VAL A 70 12.37 -3.85 -2.67
C VAL A 70 10.91 -3.53 -2.81
N GLY A 71 10.34 -2.77 -1.86
CA GLY A 71 8.94 -2.38 -1.88
C GLY A 71 8.64 -1.25 -0.92
N CYS A 72 7.41 -0.78 -0.95
CA CYS A 72 6.96 0.31 -0.09
C CYS A 72 5.47 0.16 0.25
N ALA A 73 5.06 0.83 1.31
CA ALA A 73 3.67 0.87 1.73
C ALA A 73 3.34 2.17 2.42
N ASP A 74 2.07 2.58 2.38
CA ASP A 74 1.56 3.62 3.24
C ASP A 74 0.33 3.14 4.01
N VAL A 75 0.19 3.63 5.23
CA VAL A 75 -0.89 3.26 6.14
C VAL A 75 -1.48 4.52 6.73
N ILE A 76 -2.80 4.64 6.68
CA ILE A 76 -3.54 5.74 7.32
C ILE A 76 -4.16 5.21 8.61
N ARG A 77 -3.83 5.85 9.72
CA ARG A 77 -4.33 5.47 11.05
C ARG A 77 -5.75 5.97 11.26
N ALA A 78 -6.54 5.22 12.01
CA ALA A 78 -7.92 5.57 12.37
C ALA A 78 -8.75 6.00 11.15
N TYR A 79 -8.75 5.17 10.12
CA TYR A 79 -9.49 5.42 8.89
C TYR A 79 -10.01 4.09 8.31
N PRO A 80 -11.25 4.01 7.82
CA PRO A 80 -12.27 5.06 7.84
C PRO A 80 -12.93 5.25 9.21
N THR A 81 -12.64 4.39 10.17
CA THR A 81 -13.15 4.44 11.55
C THR A 81 -11.99 4.36 12.55
N ASP A 82 -12.25 4.72 13.81
CA ASP A 82 -11.23 4.82 14.85
C ASP A 82 -10.55 3.50 15.20
N ASP A 83 -11.17 2.37 14.87
CA ASP A 83 -10.61 1.03 15.15
C ASP A 83 -9.91 0.40 13.95
N CYS A 84 -9.76 1.15 12.86
CA CYS A 84 -9.26 0.66 11.59
C CYS A 84 -7.97 1.33 11.17
N ALA A 85 -7.03 0.56 10.59
CA ALA A 85 -5.89 1.07 9.85
C ALA A 85 -6.11 0.77 8.36
N TRP A 86 -5.85 1.76 7.51
CA TRP A 86 -6.07 1.68 6.07
C TRP A 86 -4.74 1.55 5.34
N ILE A 87 -4.59 0.49 4.56
CA ILE A 87 -3.44 0.31 3.68
C ILE A 87 -3.74 1.04 2.37
N GLY A 88 -3.07 2.17 2.16
CA GLY A 88 -3.26 2.96 0.94
C GLY A 88 -2.54 2.36 -0.25
N LEU A 89 -1.34 1.82 -0.01
CA LEU A 89 -0.52 1.15 -1.02
C LEU A 89 0.33 0.09 -0.35
N LEU A 90 0.47 -1.06 -0.99
CA LEU A 90 1.49 -2.05 -0.70
C LEU A 90 2.02 -2.55 -2.04
N PHE A 91 3.30 -2.30 -2.31
CA PHE A 91 3.81 -2.37 -3.67
C PHE A 91 5.28 -2.79 -3.69
N PHE A 92 5.62 -3.72 -4.60
CA PHE A 92 6.98 -4.24 -4.76
C PHE A 92 7.46 -4.05 -6.19
N ALA A 93 8.77 -3.84 -6.35
CA ALA A 93 9.39 -3.87 -7.66
C ALA A 93 9.08 -5.20 -8.37
N GLU A 94 8.82 -5.16 -9.66
CA GLU A 94 8.37 -6.33 -10.42
C GLU A 94 9.33 -7.52 -10.28
N ALA A 95 10.64 -7.26 -10.34
CA ALA A 95 11.66 -8.30 -10.19
C ALA A 95 11.67 -8.96 -8.81
N CYS A 96 11.05 -8.30 -7.80
CA CYS A 96 10.99 -8.78 -6.42
C CYS A 96 9.66 -9.44 -6.08
N GLN A 97 8.71 -9.47 -7.00
CA GLN A 97 7.41 -10.07 -6.80
C GLN A 97 7.48 -11.60 -6.85
N ARG A 98 6.43 -12.25 -6.32
CA ARG A 98 6.29 -13.72 -6.28
C ARG A 98 7.37 -14.43 -5.47
N ARG A 99 7.94 -13.74 -4.47
CA ARG A 99 8.95 -14.28 -3.54
C ARG A 99 8.43 -14.37 -2.11
N GLY A 100 7.12 -14.17 -1.90
CA GLY A 100 6.52 -14.16 -0.57
C GLY A 100 6.69 -12.84 0.18
N HIS A 101 7.24 -11.82 -0.44
CA HIS A 101 7.45 -10.52 0.22
C HIS A 101 6.13 -9.83 0.59
N GLY A 102 5.11 -9.95 -0.24
CA GLY A 102 3.80 -9.36 0.05
C GLY A 102 3.19 -9.92 1.34
N THR A 103 3.23 -11.23 1.51
CA THR A 103 2.74 -11.89 2.73
C THR A 103 3.56 -11.47 3.95
N SER A 104 4.89 -11.43 3.81
CA SER A 104 5.79 -10.98 4.90
C SER A 104 5.56 -9.52 5.26
N ALA A 105 5.41 -8.65 4.28
CA ALA A 105 5.13 -7.23 4.49
C ALA A 105 3.79 -7.03 5.21
N LEU A 106 2.77 -7.75 4.78
CA LEU A 106 1.44 -7.67 5.40
C LEU A 106 1.48 -8.14 6.87
N ALA A 107 2.26 -9.18 7.17
CA ALA A 107 2.45 -9.62 8.55
C ALA A 107 3.11 -8.52 9.41
N LEU A 108 4.10 -7.81 8.87
CA LEU A 108 4.75 -6.69 9.56
C LEU A 108 3.78 -5.52 9.78
N ILE A 109 2.97 -5.18 8.78
CA ILE A 109 1.95 -4.13 8.91
C ILE A 109 0.90 -4.55 9.95
N ASN A 110 0.46 -5.79 9.92
CA ASN A 110 -0.52 -6.31 10.88
C ASN A 110 0.00 -6.19 12.33
N ALA A 111 1.24 -6.61 12.57
CA ALA A 111 1.86 -6.52 13.90
C ALA A 111 1.95 -5.08 14.37
N MET A 112 2.33 -4.17 13.50
CA MET A 112 2.42 -2.74 13.79
C MET A 112 1.05 -2.14 14.10
N ALA A 113 0.03 -2.45 13.30
CA ALA A 113 -1.32 -1.96 13.51
C ALA A 113 -1.93 -2.49 14.81
N LEU A 114 -1.63 -3.75 15.16
CA LEU A 114 -2.03 -4.33 16.43
C LEU A 114 -1.40 -3.58 17.62
N GLU A 115 -0.11 -3.27 17.52
CA GLU A 115 0.62 -2.50 18.51
C GLU A 115 0.05 -1.10 18.70
N TRP A 116 -0.43 -0.47 17.62
CA TRP A 116 -1.13 0.82 17.66
C TRP A 116 -2.54 0.73 18.28
N GLY A 117 -3.06 -0.47 18.50
CA GLY A 117 -4.37 -0.69 19.09
C GLY A 117 -5.52 -0.83 18.11
N TYR A 118 -5.26 -0.97 16.81
CA TYR A 118 -6.30 -1.16 15.81
C TYR A 118 -6.77 -2.61 15.76
N ARG A 119 -8.01 -2.80 15.32
CA ARG A 119 -8.67 -4.10 15.29
C ARG A 119 -8.88 -4.63 13.88
N ARG A 120 -8.85 -3.75 12.88
CA ARG A 120 -9.15 -4.11 11.49
C ARG A 120 -8.18 -3.44 10.54
N LEU A 121 -7.84 -4.16 9.46
CA LEU A 121 -7.17 -3.60 8.30
C LEU A 121 -8.19 -3.47 7.18
N GLN A 122 -8.20 -2.34 6.50
CA GLN A 122 -8.96 -2.13 5.28
C GLN A 122 -8.07 -1.60 4.17
N LEU A 123 -8.51 -1.82 2.94
CA LEU A 123 -7.85 -1.33 1.74
C LEU A 123 -8.85 -1.25 0.59
N ALA A 124 -8.44 -0.63 -0.50
CA ALA A 124 -9.17 -0.65 -1.75
C ALA A 124 -8.34 -1.35 -2.82
N ALA A 125 -8.94 -2.30 -3.51
CA ALA A 125 -8.36 -2.96 -4.67
C ALA A 125 -9.18 -2.61 -5.91
N ILE A 126 -8.53 -2.58 -7.08
CA ILE A 126 -9.20 -2.22 -8.32
C ILE A 126 -9.51 -3.49 -9.10
N SER A 127 -10.74 -3.62 -9.60
CA SER A 127 -11.23 -4.84 -10.24
C SER A 127 -10.46 -5.24 -11.51
N THR A 128 -9.78 -4.30 -12.14
CA THR A 128 -8.92 -4.57 -13.29
C THR A 128 -7.57 -5.18 -12.93
N ASN A 129 -7.30 -5.36 -11.63
CA ASN A 129 -6.09 -6.02 -11.13
C ASN A 129 -6.48 -7.36 -10.46
N PRO A 130 -6.78 -8.42 -11.23
CA PRO A 130 -7.21 -9.70 -10.67
C PRO A 130 -6.14 -10.37 -9.80
N GLY A 131 -4.86 -10.16 -10.12
CA GLY A 131 -3.75 -10.69 -9.31
C GLY A 131 -3.71 -10.07 -7.92
N GLY A 132 -3.90 -8.76 -7.83
CA GLY A 132 -3.99 -8.07 -6.55
C GLY A 132 -5.21 -8.50 -5.74
N MET A 133 -6.36 -8.61 -6.40
CA MET A 133 -7.60 -9.11 -5.77
C MET A 133 -7.39 -10.52 -5.19
N ALA A 134 -6.80 -11.42 -5.96
CA ALA A 134 -6.52 -12.80 -5.52
C ALA A 134 -5.56 -12.82 -4.34
N PHE A 135 -4.52 -11.99 -4.36
CA PHE A 135 -3.57 -11.87 -3.25
C PHE A 135 -4.29 -11.47 -1.95
N TRP A 136 -5.09 -10.41 -1.98
CA TRP A 136 -5.78 -9.93 -0.79
C TRP A 136 -6.76 -10.97 -0.23
N ARG A 137 -7.52 -11.64 -1.10
CA ARG A 137 -8.44 -12.71 -0.69
C ARG A 137 -7.70 -13.90 -0.08
N HIS A 138 -6.57 -14.28 -0.66
CA HIS A 138 -5.71 -15.33 -0.12
C HIS A 138 -5.20 -14.96 1.27
N GLU A 139 -4.91 -13.67 1.50
CA GLU A 139 -4.46 -13.16 2.80
C GLU A 139 -5.61 -12.93 3.80
N GLY A 140 -6.82 -13.32 3.46
CA GLY A 140 -7.96 -13.30 4.37
C GLY A 140 -8.83 -12.05 4.32
N PHE A 141 -8.59 -11.15 3.36
CA PHE A 141 -9.46 -9.99 3.17
C PHE A 141 -10.74 -10.39 2.46
N GLU A 142 -11.85 -9.80 2.91
CA GLU A 142 -13.18 -9.99 2.34
C GLU A 142 -13.69 -8.68 1.75
N ASP A 143 -14.41 -8.79 0.62
CA ASP A 143 -15.05 -7.63 -0.01
C ASP A 143 -16.17 -7.11 0.89
N ILE A 144 -16.16 -5.82 1.23
CA ILE A 144 -17.21 -5.21 2.06
C ILE A 144 -18.00 -4.12 1.35
N ARG A 145 -17.45 -3.53 0.28
CA ARG A 145 -18.11 -2.45 -0.44
C ARG A 145 -17.51 -2.29 -1.83
N ARG A 146 -18.34 -1.87 -2.78
CA ARG A 146 -17.91 -1.54 -4.14
C ARG A 146 -18.36 -0.14 -4.49
N THR A 147 -17.51 0.59 -5.21
CA THR A 147 -17.80 1.92 -5.72
C THR A 147 -17.04 2.14 -7.02
N THR A 148 -17.25 3.29 -7.64
CA THR A 148 -16.51 3.69 -8.84
C THR A 148 -15.84 5.05 -8.61
N ASN A 149 -14.71 5.23 -9.29
CA ASN A 149 -13.99 6.50 -9.28
C ASN A 149 -13.36 6.66 -10.68
N HIS A 150 -13.57 7.81 -11.30
CA HIS A 150 -13.08 8.08 -12.64
C HIS A 150 -11.55 8.00 -12.79
N ARG A 151 -10.81 8.07 -11.71
CA ARG A 151 -9.36 7.88 -11.68
C ARG A 151 -8.96 6.47 -12.13
N PHE A 152 -9.78 5.48 -11.83
CA PHE A 152 -9.44 4.07 -12.01
C PHE A 152 -10.12 3.44 -13.21
N THR A 153 -9.48 2.44 -13.79
CA THR A 153 -9.96 1.70 -14.96
C THR A 153 -11.06 0.68 -14.65
N GLY A 154 -11.26 0.38 -13.36
CA GLY A 154 -12.27 -0.58 -12.91
C GLY A 154 -12.96 -0.13 -11.64
N GLU A 155 -13.80 -1.01 -11.09
CA GLU A 155 -14.46 -0.77 -9.81
C GLU A 155 -13.44 -0.73 -8.66
N VAL A 156 -13.72 0.11 -7.67
CA VAL A 156 -12.98 0.18 -6.40
C VAL A 156 -13.67 -0.77 -5.43
N ILE A 157 -12.95 -1.79 -4.98
CA ILE A 157 -13.47 -2.81 -4.08
C ILE A 157 -12.81 -2.63 -2.73
N VAL A 158 -13.58 -2.21 -1.73
CA VAL A 158 -13.08 -2.06 -0.37
C VAL A 158 -13.10 -3.42 0.30
N MET A 159 -11.98 -3.79 0.89
CA MET A 159 -11.77 -5.09 1.50
C MET A 159 -11.32 -4.93 2.96
N GLU A 160 -11.63 -5.91 3.78
CA GLU A 160 -11.36 -5.87 5.21
C GLU A 160 -10.88 -7.21 5.74
N ARG A 161 -10.00 -7.14 6.74
CA ARG A 161 -9.55 -8.30 7.51
C ARG A 161 -9.40 -7.90 8.97
N PRO A 162 -9.78 -8.76 9.95
CA PRO A 162 -9.45 -8.50 11.35
C PRO A 162 -7.94 -8.58 11.58
N ILE A 163 -7.47 -7.80 12.55
CA ILE A 163 -6.07 -7.84 13.02
C ILE A 163 -6.00 -8.85 14.17
N THR A 164 -5.11 -9.82 14.01
CA THR A 164 -4.92 -10.88 15.01
C THR A 164 -3.48 -11.02 15.43
#